data_ab449ffa97c181d427df4c467448136c
#
_entry.id   ab449ffa97c181d427df4c467448136c
#
_cell.length_a   1.000
_cell.length_b   1.000
_cell.length_c   1.000
_cell.angle_alpha   90.00
_cell.angle_beta   90.00
_cell.angle_gamma   90.00
#
_symmetry.space_group_name_H-M   'P 1'
#
loop_
_entity.id
_entity.type
_entity.pdbx_description
1 polymer ?
#
loop_
_entity_poly.entity_id
_entity_poly.type
_entity_poly.pdbx_seq_one_letter_code
_entity_poly.pdbx_strand_id
1 'polypeptide(L)'
;MITTKRDKWIYIGSLILLAAFLILKVQRGFTVSEEEGGIWNIVQGLFVCFGLFACFNLDRSKTNNPVIKTYRGFMFTVWAMAFPVVLFTGKMGISTIFHFITIPYGFLCFLWFYSCGIKNDIRKYSYLLYPTFLVTFVILFTALRSFYFLSDEKGAVADVYYIVGLLPIIFIYTPKKLRILPFLLACIAVMMTGKRTGFLALATIFILYFLPSDPDDRKPFIYRLLALLVLLIPTYYIITRLTGSFDLNMFDRLAKLGEDGGSGRSERWKKVLHTMLYDQSMLPLLVGHGYGSAYKFIGGHVHNDFLEFFYDYGFMVLILYISLFVSLIRECIKMYKAKFTYAREFGVAVIVSVFLAMFSFYAIDCTHITCCSVCLGLILAEWYKYQNGITHE
;
A
#
# COMPACT_ATOMS: atom_id res chain seq x y z
N MET A 1 -2.71 -30.08 -4.94
CA MET A 1 -3.30 -29.85 -3.59
C MET A 1 -4.79 -29.65 -3.79
N ILE A 2 -5.62 -30.52 -3.22
CA ILE A 2 -7.08 -30.44 -3.43
C ILE A 2 -7.64 -29.30 -2.58
N THR A 3 -8.16 -28.28 -3.23
CA THR A 3 -8.87 -27.18 -2.56
C THR A 3 -10.17 -27.69 -1.95
N THR A 4 -10.33 -27.63 -0.64
CA THR A 4 -11.58 -28.03 0.00
C THR A 4 -12.68 -26.98 -0.25
N LYS A 5 -13.95 -27.42 -0.21
CA LYS A 5 -15.09 -26.49 -0.30
C LYS A 5 -15.03 -25.41 0.79
N ARG A 6 -14.54 -25.77 1.97
CA ARG A 6 -14.34 -24.86 3.11
C ARG A 6 -13.27 -23.78 2.81
N ASP A 7 -12.10 -24.17 2.27
CA ASP A 7 -11.01 -23.21 1.95
C ASP A 7 -11.46 -22.20 0.92
N LYS A 8 -12.26 -22.65 -0.08
CA LYS A 8 -12.90 -21.77 -1.08
C LYS A 8 -13.77 -20.69 -0.41
N TRP A 9 -14.70 -21.08 0.46
CA TRP A 9 -15.61 -20.14 1.11
C TRP A 9 -14.88 -19.17 2.05
N ILE A 10 -13.85 -19.63 2.76
CA ILE A 10 -12.99 -18.78 3.57
C ILE A 10 -12.31 -17.71 2.71
N TYR A 11 -11.78 -18.10 1.54
CA TYR A 11 -11.12 -17.15 0.64
C TYR A 11 -12.11 -16.13 0.07
N ILE A 12 -13.27 -16.57 -0.43
CA ILE A 12 -14.32 -15.66 -0.92
C ILE A 12 -14.78 -14.70 0.18
N GLY A 13 -15.03 -15.19 1.39
CA GLY A 13 -15.41 -14.37 2.54
C GLY A 13 -14.35 -13.32 2.86
N SER A 14 -13.06 -13.67 2.78
CA SER A 14 -11.95 -12.73 2.99
C SER A 14 -11.91 -11.63 1.92
N LEU A 15 -12.20 -11.95 0.66
CA LEU A 15 -12.27 -10.96 -0.41
C LEU A 15 -13.48 -10.04 -0.25
N ILE A 16 -14.62 -10.55 0.20
CA ILE A 16 -15.81 -9.75 0.53
C ILE A 16 -15.52 -8.80 1.71
N LEU A 17 -14.85 -9.29 2.76
CA LEU A 17 -14.42 -8.45 3.88
C LEU A 17 -13.46 -7.34 3.44
N LEU A 18 -12.52 -7.65 2.54
CA LEU A 18 -11.63 -6.64 1.96
C LEU A 18 -12.42 -5.59 1.18
N ALA A 19 -13.39 -6.02 0.37
CA ALA A 19 -14.28 -5.11 -0.35
C ALA A 19 -15.04 -4.18 0.61
N ALA A 20 -15.64 -4.74 1.65
CA ALA A 20 -16.35 -3.97 2.68
C ALA A 20 -15.41 -2.98 3.39
N PHE A 21 -14.19 -3.40 3.76
CA PHE A 21 -13.17 -2.53 4.35
C PHE A 21 -12.87 -1.32 3.46
N LEU A 22 -12.59 -1.56 2.17
CA LEU A 22 -12.22 -0.51 1.23
C LEU A 22 -13.37 0.49 1.00
N ILE A 23 -14.58 -0.02 0.82
CA ILE A 23 -15.79 0.80 0.64
C ILE A 23 -16.01 1.71 1.86
N LEU A 24 -16.02 1.12 3.06
CA LEU A 24 -16.26 1.85 4.30
C LEU A 24 -15.15 2.86 4.59
N LYS A 25 -13.88 2.49 4.32
CA LYS A 25 -12.74 3.37 4.59
C LYS A 25 -12.72 4.57 3.65
N VAL A 26 -12.92 4.37 2.35
CA VAL A 26 -12.95 5.46 1.37
C VAL A 26 -14.15 6.37 1.59
N GLN A 27 -15.33 5.82 1.92
CA GLN A 27 -16.51 6.63 2.24
C GLN A 27 -16.26 7.53 3.45
N ARG A 28 -15.59 7.03 4.49
CA ARG A 28 -15.33 7.78 5.72
C ARG A 28 -14.25 8.86 5.56
N GLY A 29 -13.28 8.67 4.69
CA GLY A 29 -12.20 9.66 4.46
C GLY A 29 -12.72 11.08 4.14
N PHE A 30 -14.02 11.20 3.87
CA PHE A 30 -14.69 12.46 3.51
C PHE A 30 -15.77 12.89 4.52
N THR A 31 -16.04 12.12 5.59
CA THR A 31 -16.96 12.50 6.65
C THR A 31 -16.20 13.04 7.85
N VAL A 32 -16.54 14.23 8.29
CA VAL A 32 -15.77 15.12 9.20
C VAL A 32 -15.66 14.67 10.66
N SER A 33 -16.11 13.50 11.07
CA SER A 33 -15.99 13.07 12.48
C SER A 33 -14.85 12.11 12.71
N GLU A 34 -13.72 12.61 13.22
CA GLU A 34 -12.55 11.82 13.63
C GLU A 34 -12.79 10.92 14.87
N GLU A 35 -13.90 11.08 15.58
CA GLU A 35 -14.00 10.60 16.96
C GLU A 35 -14.52 9.18 17.17
N GLU A 36 -15.08 8.50 16.18
CA GLU A 36 -15.64 7.17 16.44
C GLU A 36 -15.00 6.06 15.59
N GLY A 37 -14.51 5.03 16.29
CA GLY A 37 -14.06 3.79 15.69
C GLY A 37 -15.17 3.16 14.83
N GLY A 38 -15.11 3.35 13.51
CA GLY A 38 -16.11 2.84 12.59
C GLY A 38 -16.06 1.32 12.42
N ILE A 39 -17.05 0.76 11.76
CA ILE A 39 -17.17 -0.67 11.43
C ILE A 39 -15.90 -1.21 10.73
N TRP A 40 -15.18 -0.35 9.99
CA TRP A 40 -13.91 -0.72 9.37
C TRP A 40 -12.83 -1.15 10.38
N ASN A 41 -12.83 -0.64 11.62
CA ASN A 41 -11.94 -1.09 12.69
C ASN A 41 -12.22 -2.54 13.07
N ILE A 42 -13.49 -2.95 13.03
CA ILE A 42 -13.89 -4.34 13.28
C ILE A 42 -13.32 -5.24 12.19
N VAL A 43 -13.46 -4.84 10.92
CA VAL A 43 -12.90 -5.61 9.79
C VAL A 43 -11.38 -5.71 9.88
N GLN A 44 -10.71 -4.63 10.28
CA GLN A 44 -9.27 -4.62 10.51
C GLN A 44 -8.87 -5.58 11.65
N GLY A 45 -9.61 -5.56 12.75
CA GLY A 45 -9.43 -6.51 13.86
C GLY A 45 -9.63 -7.98 13.43
N LEU A 46 -10.63 -8.26 12.58
CA LEU A 46 -10.82 -9.58 12.01
C LEU A 46 -9.63 -10.04 11.17
N PHE A 47 -9.02 -9.17 10.35
CA PHE A 47 -7.81 -9.52 9.62
C PHE A 47 -6.61 -9.76 10.53
N VAL A 48 -6.50 -9.07 11.66
CA VAL A 48 -5.50 -9.38 12.69
C VAL A 48 -5.72 -10.79 13.24
N CYS A 49 -6.94 -11.14 13.63
CA CYS A 49 -7.28 -12.48 14.13
C CYS A 49 -7.00 -13.57 13.08
N PHE A 50 -7.38 -13.34 11.83
CA PHE A 50 -7.12 -14.29 10.73
C PHE A 50 -5.62 -14.44 10.45
N GLY A 51 -4.86 -13.34 10.50
CA GLY A 51 -3.41 -13.38 10.35
C GLY A 51 -2.71 -14.14 11.48
N LEU A 52 -3.14 -13.94 12.73
CA LEU A 52 -2.66 -14.71 13.86
C LEU A 52 -2.99 -16.20 13.70
N PHE A 53 -4.22 -16.52 13.29
CA PHE A 53 -4.60 -17.89 12.97
C PHE A 53 -3.69 -18.50 11.89
N ALA A 54 -3.36 -17.74 10.83
CA ALA A 54 -2.44 -18.20 9.81
C ALA A 54 -1.02 -18.41 10.37
N CYS A 55 -0.54 -17.55 11.28
CA CYS A 55 0.75 -17.72 11.94
C CYS A 55 0.90 -19.07 12.64
N PHE A 56 -0.16 -19.54 13.32
CA PHE A 56 -0.14 -20.80 14.07
C PHE A 56 -0.40 -22.02 13.20
N ASN A 57 -1.11 -21.87 12.07
CA ASN A 57 -1.54 -23.00 11.23
C ASN A 57 -0.72 -23.20 9.94
N LEU A 58 0.19 -22.28 9.62
CA LEU A 58 1.10 -22.48 8.50
C LEU A 58 2.32 -23.27 8.92
N ASP A 59 2.59 -24.37 8.19
CA ASP A 59 3.80 -25.18 8.38
C ASP A 59 5.07 -24.34 8.19
N ARG A 60 6.11 -24.67 8.92
CA ARG A 60 7.42 -23.97 8.84
C ARG A 60 7.99 -23.96 7.42
N SER A 61 7.78 -25.03 6.63
CA SER A 61 8.21 -25.11 5.24
C SER A 61 7.57 -24.02 4.37
N LYS A 62 6.30 -23.70 4.60
CA LYS A 62 5.55 -22.67 3.87
C LYS A 62 5.94 -21.24 4.27
N THR A 63 6.44 -21.07 5.48
CA THR A 63 6.89 -19.76 6.01
C THR A 63 8.40 -19.53 5.86
N ASN A 64 9.13 -20.48 5.27
CA ASN A 64 10.60 -20.40 5.11
C ASN A 64 11.04 -19.45 3.97
N ASN A 65 10.18 -18.60 3.49
CA ASN A 65 10.51 -17.58 2.48
C ASN A 65 11.21 -16.37 3.13
N PRO A 66 12.29 -15.83 2.53
CA PRO A 66 12.99 -14.65 3.05
C PRO A 66 12.10 -13.42 3.28
N VAL A 67 11.14 -13.15 2.38
CA VAL A 67 10.18 -12.04 2.54
C VAL A 67 9.34 -12.21 3.80
N ILE A 68 8.82 -13.42 4.03
CA ILE A 68 8.01 -13.71 5.22
C ILE A 68 8.85 -13.53 6.49
N LYS A 69 10.10 -14.01 6.48
CA LYS A 69 11.02 -13.91 7.63
C LYS A 69 11.37 -12.45 7.95
N THR A 70 11.75 -11.67 6.95
CA THR A 70 12.12 -10.26 7.16
C THR A 70 10.91 -9.44 7.55
N TYR A 71 9.76 -9.65 6.91
CA TYR A 71 8.52 -8.95 7.25
C TYR A 71 8.07 -9.27 8.68
N ARG A 72 8.08 -10.53 9.06
CA ARG A 72 7.79 -10.97 10.42
C ARG A 72 8.77 -10.34 11.41
N GLY A 73 10.08 -10.42 11.15
CA GLY A 73 11.11 -9.85 12.00
C GLY A 73 10.90 -8.36 12.21
N PHE A 74 10.68 -7.61 11.13
CA PHE A 74 10.41 -6.18 11.19
C PHE A 74 9.16 -5.87 12.02
N MET A 75 7.99 -6.42 11.67
CA MET A 75 6.73 -6.04 12.30
C MET A 75 6.66 -6.44 13.77
N PHE A 76 7.18 -7.63 14.15
CA PHE A 76 7.19 -8.04 15.55
C PHE A 76 8.26 -7.31 16.39
N THR A 77 9.39 -6.89 15.79
CA THR A 77 10.36 -6.05 16.49
C THR A 77 9.76 -4.67 16.78
N VAL A 78 9.11 -4.03 15.80
CA VAL A 78 8.39 -2.76 16.00
C VAL A 78 7.33 -2.91 17.10
N TRP A 79 6.54 -3.98 17.04
CA TRP A 79 5.50 -4.26 18.04
C TRP A 79 6.07 -4.44 19.45
N ALA A 80 7.14 -5.24 19.58
CA ALA A 80 7.81 -5.46 20.86
C ALA A 80 8.42 -4.16 21.42
N MET A 81 9.02 -3.32 20.57
CA MET A 81 9.60 -2.03 21.00
C MET A 81 8.54 -0.99 21.34
N ALA A 82 7.35 -1.06 20.75
CA ALA A 82 6.23 -0.18 21.10
C ALA A 82 5.62 -0.54 22.47
N PHE A 83 5.72 -1.81 22.90
CA PHE A 83 5.07 -2.31 24.11
C PHE A 83 5.44 -1.55 25.40
N PRO A 84 6.72 -1.30 25.71
CA PRO A 84 7.09 -0.53 26.91
C PRO A 84 6.49 0.87 26.91
N VAL A 85 6.52 1.56 25.76
CA VAL A 85 5.98 2.94 25.63
C VAL A 85 4.48 2.95 25.92
N VAL A 86 3.73 2.00 25.39
CA VAL A 86 2.28 1.89 25.63
C VAL A 86 1.99 1.60 27.11
N LEU A 87 2.79 0.74 27.76
CA LEU A 87 2.63 0.44 29.18
C LEU A 87 2.93 1.63 30.09
N PHE A 88 4.03 2.36 29.83
CA PHE A 88 4.53 3.41 30.73
C PHE A 88 3.90 4.78 30.50
N THR A 89 3.24 5.02 29.38
CA THR A 89 2.55 6.31 29.13
C THR A 89 1.27 6.49 29.95
N GLY A 90 0.80 5.47 30.64
CA GLY A 90 -0.33 5.54 31.59
C GLY A 90 -1.70 5.85 30.98
N LYS A 91 -1.76 6.14 29.68
CA LYS A 91 -3.03 6.46 28.96
C LYS A 91 -3.53 5.22 28.21
N MET A 92 -3.85 4.15 28.93
CA MET A 92 -4.45 2.95 28.34
C MET A 92 -5.95 3.15 28.03
N GLY A 93 -6.27 3.96 27.04
CA GLY A 93 -7.61 3.98 26.46
C GLY A 93 -7.80 2.86 25.43
N ILE A 94 -9.07 2.52 25.13
CA ILE A 94 -9.42 1.49 24.12
C ILE A 94 -8.77 1.81 22.77
N SER A 95 -8.70 3.07 22.38
CA SER A 95 -8.04 3.52 21.16
C SER A 95 -6.54 3.18 21.17
N THR A 96 -5.82 3.42 22.25
CA THR A 96 -4.39 3.12 22.38
C THR A 96 -4.12 1.60 22.28
N ILE A 97 -4.96 0.80 22.93
CA ILE A 97 -4.86 -0.67 22.85
C ILE A 97 -5.12 -1.12 21.42
N PHE A 98 -6.14 -0.59 20.75
CA PHE A 98 -6.44 -0.92 19.38
C PHE A 98 -5.27 -0.58 18.44
N HIS A 99 -4.72 0.63 18.53
CA HIS A 99 -3.56 1.03 17.74
C HIS A 99 -2.36 0.12 17.99
N PHE A 100 -2.10 -0.24 19.24
CA PHE A 100 -1.02 -1.15 19.57
C PHE A 100 -1.21 -2.55 18.95
N ILE A 101 -2.41 -3.12 19.04
CA ILE A 101 -2.73 -4.44 18.46
C ILE A 101 -2.60 -4.41 16.92
N THR A 102 -2.88 -3.28 16.29
CA THR A 102 -2.82 -3.15 14.83
C THR A 102 -1.41 -2.86 14.27
N ILE A 103 -0.39 -2.63 15.10
CA ILE A 103 0.99 -2.42 14.62
C ILE A 103 1.45 -3.55 13.66
N PRO A 104 1.31 -4.86 13.97
CA PRO A 104 1.68 -5.93 13.06
C PRO A 104 0.65 -6.22 11.96
N TYR A 105 -0.39 -5.39 11.83
CA TYR A 105 -1.51 -5.61 10.89
C TYR A 105 -1.08 -5.89 9.46
N GLY A 106 -0.16 -5.10 8.93
CA GLY A 106 0.31 -5.27 7.55
C GLY A 106 0.90 -6.65 7.30
N PHE A 107 1.72 -7.16 8.23
CA PHE A 107 2.26 -8.52 8.15
C PHE A 107 1.16 -9.59 8.33
N LEU A 108 0.26 -9.40 9.28
CA LEU A 108 -0.81 -10.36 9.55
C LEU A 108 -1.80 -10.45 8.39
N CYS A 109 -2.16 -9.32 7.79
CA CYS A 109 -2.97 -9.28 6.58
C CYS A 109 -2.27 -9.97 5.40
N PHE A 110 -0.99 -9.67 5.16
CA PHE A 110 -0.16 -10.35 4.17
C PHE A 110 -0.15 -11.87 4.38
N LEU A 111 0.11 -12.32 5.62
CA LEU A 111 0.22 -13.74 5.94
C LEU A 111 -1.12 -14.48 5.79
N TRP A 112 -2.23 -13.83 6.12
CA TRP A 112 -3.57 -14.38 5.88
C TRP A 112 -3.83 -14.63 4.40
N PHE A 113 -3.60 -13.62 3.55
CA PHE A 113 -3.82 -13.76 2.12
C PHE A 113 -2.80 -14.70 1.45
N TYR A 114 -1.57 -14.76 1.94
CA TYR A 114 -0.62 -15.79 1.55
C TYR A 114 -1.13 -17.20 1.87
N SER A 115 -1.67 -17.41 3.09
CA SER A 115 -2.26 -18.70 3.49
C SER A 115 -3.46 -19.09 2.61
N CYS A 116 -4.34 -18.13 2.32
CA CYS A 116 -5.47 -18.33 1.39
C CYS A 116 -4.99 -18.66 -0.02
N GLY A 117 -3.99 -17.95 -0.52
CA GLY A 117 -3.43 -18.14 -1.85
C GLY A 117 -2.74 -19.49 -2.04
N ILE A 118 -2.06 -20.05 -1.02
CA ILE A 118 -1.49 -21.39 -1.09
C ILE A 118 -2.57 -22.46 -1.34
N LYS A 119 -3.74 -22.29 -0.72
CA LYS A 119 -4.83 -23.28 -0.77
C LYS A 119 -5.76 -23.10 -1.97
N ASN A 120 -5.79 -21.94 -2.58
CA ASN A 120 -6.72 -21.59 -3.63
C ASN A 120 -5.99 -21.10 -4.88
N ASP A 121 -6.62 -21.24 -6.03
CA ASP A 121 -6.19 -20.59 -7.26
C ASP A 121 -6.56 -19.10 -7.22
N ILE A 122 -5.55 -18.24 -7.25
CA ILE A 122 -5.73 -16.79 -7.23
C ILE A 122 -6.63 -16.36 -8.41
N ARG A 123 -6.45 -16.89 -9.61
CA ARG A 123 -7.23 -16.54 -10.78
C ARG A 123 -8.72 -16.80 -10.62
N LYS A 124 -9.08 -17.87 -9.90
CA LYS A 124 -10.46 -18.36 -9.89
C LYS A 124 -11.42 -17.48 -9.11
N TYR A 125 -10.95 -16.82 -8.03
CA TYR A 125 -11.84 -16.11 -7.11
C TYR A 125 -11.53 -14.63 -6.95
N SER A 126 -10.27 -14.22 -7.12
CA SER A 126 -9.92 -12.81 -6.94
C SER A 126 -10.47 -11.89 -8.03
N TYR A 127 -11.18 -12.44 -9.05
CA TYR A 127 -11.96 -11.61 -9.96
C TYR A 127 -12.98 -10.74 -9.21
N LEU A 128 -13.38 -11.13 -8.00
CA LEU A 128 -14.25 -10.34 -7.12
C LEU A 128 -13.60 -8.98 -6.73
N LEU A 129 -12.28 -8.86 -6.81
CA LEU A 129 -11.59 -7.58 -6.59
C LEU A 129 -11.78 -6.59 -7.74
N TYR A 130 -12.18 -7.07 -8.94
CA TYR A 130 -12.43 -6.18 -10.06
C TYR A 130 -13.65 -5.26 -9.84
N PRO A 131 -14.84 -5.78 -9.52
CA PRO A 131 -15.96 -4.92 -9.13
C PRO A 131 -15.64 -4.10 -7.88
N THR A 132 -14.88 -4.64 -6.91
CA THR A 132 -14.41 -3.87 -5.74
C THR A 132 -13.59 -2.65 -6.16
N PHE A 133 -12.65 -2.80 -7.09
CA PHE A 133 -11.86 -1.71 -7.64
C PHE A 133 -12.74 -0.64 -8.28
N LEU A 134 -13.71 -1.06 -9.12
CA LEU A 134 -14.63 -0.13 -9.79
C LEU A 134 -15.52 0.61 -8.80
N VAL A 135 -16.10 -0.11 -7.83
CA VAL A 135 -16.95 0.49 -6.79
C VAL A 135 -16.13 1.46 -5.93
N THR A 136 -14.91 1.09 -5.52
CA THR A 136 -14.01 1.98 -4.77
C THR A 136 -13.70 3.24 -5.57
N PHE A 137 -13.47 3.11 -6.88
CA PHE A 137 -13.26 4.26 -7.77
C PHE A 137 -14.49 5.18 -7.82
N VAL A 138 -15.69 4.61 -7.99
CA VAL A 138 -16.94 5.40 -8.04
C VAL A 138 -17.19 6.12 -6.71
N ILE A 139 -16.99 5.45 -5.58
CA ILE A 139 -17.15 6.05 -4.24
C ILE A 139 -16.13 7.18 -4.05
N LEU A 140 -14.87 6.95 -4.41
CA LEU A 140 -13.83 7.99 -4.35
C LEU A 140 -14.23 9.20 -5.21
N PHE A 141 -14.73 8.96 -6.43
CA PHE A 141 -15.18 10.02 -7.33
C PHE A 141 -16.32 10.83 -6.73
N THR A 142 -17.37 10.18 -6.24
CA THR A 142 -18.54 10.86 -5.65
C THR A 142 -18.20 11.58 -4.35
N ALA A 143 -17.36 10.97 -3.51
CA ALA A 143 -16.92 11.57 -2.27
C ALA A 143 -16.02 12.80 -2.50
N LEU A 144 -15.08 12.74 -3.46
CA LEU A 144 -14.26 13.89 -3.85
C LEU A 144 -15.10 15.03 -4.40
N ARG A 145 -16.11 14.71 -5.23
CA ARG A 145 -17.03 15.73 -5.74
C ARG A 145 -17.72 16.45 -4.59
N SER A 146 -18.29 15.72 -3.64
CA SER A 146 -18.96 16.31 -2.47
C SER A 146 -17.97 17.13 -1.63
N PHE A 147 -16.77 16.61 -1.39
CA PHE A 147 -15.74 17.30 -0.61
C PHE A 147 -15.32 18.63 -1.24
N TYR A 148 -15.01 18.65 -2.55
CA TYR A 148 -14.56 19.88 -3.22
C TYR A 148 -15.67 20.91 -3.45
N PHE A 149 -16.93 20.50 -3.53
CA PHE A 149 -18.04 21.44 -3.66
C PHE A 149 -18.56 21.99 -2.32
N LEU A 150 -18.43 21.21 -1.23
CA LEU A 150 -19.01 21.54 0.06
C LEU A 150 -18.00 22.04 1.10
N SER A 151 -16.69 21.79 0.87
CA SER A 151 -15.63 22.21 1.80
C SER A 151 -14.84 23.38 1.24
N ASP A 152 -14.58 24.38 2.09
CA ASP A 152 -13.65 25.47 1.79
C ASP A 152 -12.17 25.00 1.84
N GLU A 153 -11.91 23.85 2.50
CA GLU A 153 -10.60 23.25 2.58
C GLU A 153 -10.35 22.31 1.39
N LYS A 154 -9.49 22.73 0.47
CA LYS A 154 -9.08 21.91 -0.67
C LYS A 154 -7.74 21.26 -0.39
N GLY A 155 -7.75 19.98 -0.01
CA GLY A 155 -6.57 19.19 0.32
C GLY A 155 -6.35 17.97 -0.57
N ALA A 156 -5.11 17.47 -0.62
CA ALA A 156 -4.82 16.23 -1.34
C ALA A 156 -5.23 15.00 -0.53
N VAL A 157 -6.01 14.10 -1.14
CA VAL A 157 -6.64 12.94 -0.48
C VAL A 157 -5.80 11.67 -0.65
N ALA A 158 -5.52 10.96 0.45
CA ALA A 158 -4.64 9.78 0.45
C ALA A 158 -5.36 8.47 0.04
N ASP A 159 -6.69 8.42 0.07
CA ASP A 159 -7.46 7.19 -0.22
C ASP A 159 -7.26 6.63 -1.63
N VAL A 160 -6.71 7.42 -2.55
CA VAL A 160 -6.28 6.93 -3.87
C VAL A 160 -5.27 5.79 -3.81
N TYR A 161 -4.52 5.67 -2.73
CA TYR A 161 -3.54 4.59 -2.57
C TYR A 161 -4.17 3.20 -2.48
N TYR A 162 -5.45 3.10 -2.09
CA TYR A 162 -6.18 1.83 -2.17
C TYR A 162 -6.38 1.39 -3.63
N ILE A 163 -6.70 2.33 -4.53
CA ILE A 163 -6.87 2.06 -5.96
C ILE A 163 -5.53 1.67 -6.58
N VAL A 164 -4.47 2.45 -6.32
CA VAL A 164 -3.12 2.16 -6.84
C VAL A 164 -2.58 0.84 -6.29
N GLY A 165 -2.83 0.55 -5.01
CA GLY A 165 -2.42 -0.69 -4.34
C GLY A 165 -3.13 -1.95 -4.85
N LEU A 166 -4.33 -1.85 -5.44
CA LEU A 166 -5.04 -2.97 -6.06
C LEU A 166 -4.59 -3.28 -7.50
N LEU A 167 -3.93 -2.34 -8.18
CA LEU A 167 -3.55 -2.52 -9.60
C LEU A 167 -2.83 -3.84 -9.90
N PRO A 168 -1.89 -4.34 -9.06
CA PRO A 168 -1.19 -5.60 -9.36
C PRO A 168 -2.17 -6.76 -9.53
N ILE A 169 -3.14 -6.88 -8.65
CA ILE A 169 -4.16 -7.95 -8.72
C ILE A 169 -5.09 -7.71 -9.90
N ILE A 170 -5.52 -6.49 -10.15
CA ILE A 170 -6.40 -6.16 -11.28
C ILE A 170 -5.73 -6.52 -12.61
N PHE A 171 -4.42 -6.30 -12.75
CA PHE A 171 -3.67 -6.68 -13.95
C PHE A 171 -3.63 -8.20 -14.19
N ILE A 172 -3.68 -9.03 -13.14
CA ILE A 172 -3.75 -10.49 -13.28
C ILE A 172 -5.03 -10.92 -14.02
N TYR A 173 -6.16 -10.25 -13.71
CA TYR A 173 -7.48 -10.58 -14.29
C TYR A 173 -7.78 -9.89 -15.60
N THR A 174 -7.07 -8.80 -15.89
CA THR A 174 -7.31 -8.02 -17.10
C THR A 174 -6.52 -8.62 -18.26
N PRO A 175 -7.16 -8.95 -19.41
CA PRO A 175 -6.45 -9.33 -20.61
C PRO A 175 -5.36 -8.31 -20.97
N LYS A 176 -4.19 -8.77 -21.42
CA LYS A 176 -3.02 -7.89 -21.69
C LYS A 176 -3.36 -6.64 -22.50
N LYS A 177 -4.25 -6.79 -23.51
CA LYS A 177 -4.69 -5.67 -24.38
C LYS A 177 -5.53 -4.62 -23.65
N LEU A 178 -6.24 -5.00 -22.59
CA LEU A 178 -7.18 -4.16 -21.84
C LEU A 178 -6.58 -3.60 -20.54
N ARG A 179 -5.37 -4.00 -20.14
CA ARG A 179 -4.71 -3.56 -18.89
C ARG A 179 -4.50 -2.06 -18.78
N ILE A 180 -4.52 -1.38 -19.93
CA ILE A 180 -4.46 0.08 -19.98
C ILE A 180 -5.71 0.72 -19.33
N LEU A 181 -6.88 0.07 -19.36
CA LEU A 181 -8.12 0.64 -18.83
C LEU A 181 -8.09 0.82 -17.29
N PRO A 182 -7.81 -0.21 -16.46
CA PRO A 182 -7.67 -0.02 -15.03
C PRO A 182 -6.50 0.91 -14.67
N PHE A 183 -5.44 0.93 -15.47
CA PHE A 183 -4.36 1.89 -15.29
C PHE A 183 -4.83 3.34 -15.51
N LEU A 184 -5.62 3.58 -16.57
CA LEU A 184 -6.23 4.89 -16.83
C LEU A 184 -7.15 5.34 -15.70
N LEU A 185 -7.99 4.45 -15.18
CA LEU A 185 -8.85 4.75 -14.03
C LEU A 185 -8.02 5.15 -12.81
N ALA A 186 -6.90 4.46 -12.55
CA ALA A 186 -5.99 4.83 -11.48
C ALA A 186 -5.31 6.19 -11.73
N CYS A 187 -4.92 6.50 -12.98
CA CYS A 187 -4.40 7.83 -13.35
C CYS A 187 -5.43 8.92 -13.08
N ILE A 188 -6.68 8.71 -13.49
CA ILE A 188 -7.78 9.63 -13.23
C ILE A 188 -7.95 9.86 -11.73
N ALA A 189 -8.00 8.78 -10.94
CA ALA A 189 -8.13 8.87 -9.49
C ALA A 189 -6.99 9.66 -8.85
N VAL A 190 -5.75 9.41 -9.25
CA VAL A 190 -4.57 10.13 -8.73
C VAL A 190 -4.62 11.61 -9.11
N MET A 191 -5.00 11.92 -10.34
CA MET A 191 -5.12 13.31 -10.78
C MET A 191 -6.20 14.06 -10.00
N MET A 192 -7.35 13.44 -9.77
CA MET A 192 -8.44 14.03 -8.98
C MET A 192 -8.05 14.31 -7.52
N THR A 193 -7.26 13.41 -6.92
CA THR A 193 -6.85 13.54 -5.51
C THR A 193 -5.65 14.48 -5.30
N GLY A 194 -4.99 14.94 -6.36
CA GLY A 194 -3.83 15.81 -6.28
C GLY A 194 -2.61 15.20 -5.58
N LYS A 195 -2.51 13.86 -5.46
CA LYS A 195 -1.39 13.18 -4.78
C LYS A 195 -0.18 12.98 -5.70
N ARG A 196 0.86 13.81 -5.53
CA ARG A 196 2.13 13.75 -6.28
C ARG A 196 2.80 12.38 -6.19
N THR A 197 2.80 11.75 -5.00
CA THR A 197 3.38 10.40 -4.79
C THR A 197 2.67 9.35 -5.63
N GLY A 198 1.33 9.40 -5.70
CA GLY A 198 0.56 8.51 -6.56
C GLY A 198 0.90 8.68 -8.03
N PHE A 199 1.08 9.92 -8.50
CA PHE A 199 1.49 10.20 -9.87
C PHE A 199 2.87 9.62 -10.20
N LEU A 200 3.87 9.82 -9.33
CA LEU A 200 5.22 9.26 -9.52
C LEU A 200 5.20 7.73 -9.51
N ALA A 201 4.40 7.12 -8.62
CA ALA A 201 4.24 5.67 -8.60
C ALA A 201 3.63 5.15 -9.92
N LEU A 202 2.57 5.79 -10.42
CA LEU A 202 1.95 5.42 -11.70
C LEU A 202 2.87 5.65 -12.89
N ALA A 203 3.62 6.75 -12.93
CA ALA A 203 4.62 6.99 -13.99
C ALA A 203 5.67 5.87 -14.01
N THR A 204 6.16 5.46 -12.84
CA THR A 204 7.12 4.36 -12.72
C THR A 204 6.50 3.02 -13.13
N ILE A 205 5.26 2.74 -12.71
CA ILE A 205 4.52 1.54 -13.13
C ILE A 205 4.35 1.53 -14.65
N PHE A 206 3.99 2.67 -15.25
CA PHE A 206 3.83 2.78 -16.69
C PHE A 206 5.12 2.41 -17.41
N ILE A 207 6.24 3.00 -17.01
CA ILE A 207 7.55 2.72 -17.61
C ILE A 207 7.91 1.23 -17.47
N LEU A 208 7.85 0.68 -16.28
CA LEU A 208 8.34 -0.69 -16.00
C LEU A 208 7.38 -1.78 -16.47
N TYR A 209 6.08 -1.51 -16.48
CA TYR A 209 5.08 -2.52 -16.82
C TYR A 209 4.70 -2.52 -18.30
N PHE A 210 4.55 -1.33 -18.89
CA PHE A 210 4.10 -1.18 -20.27
C PHE A 210 5.24 -0.97 -21.26
N LEU A 211 6.47 -0.65 -20.79
CA LEU A 211 7.63 -0.52 -21.68
C LEU A 211 7.87 -1.85 -22.37
N PRO A 212 7.95 -1.90 -23.71
CA PRO A 212 8.20 -3.12 -24.43
C PRO A 212 9.62 -3.63 -24.17
N SER A 213 9.71 -4.91 -23.87
CA SER A 213 11.01 -5.61 -23.74
C SER A 213 11.70 -5.80 -25.09
N ASP A 214 10.92 -5.78 -26.19
CA ASP A 214 11.39 -5.95 -27.55
C ASP A 214 11.46 -4.60 -28.28
N PRO A 215 12.57 -4.28 -28.97
CA PRO A 215 12.68 -3.09 -29.79
C PRO A 215 11.58 -2.92 -30.85
N ASP A 216 11.11 -4.03 -31.43
CA ASP A 216 10.09 -4.01 -32.47
C ASP A 216 8.71 -3.57 -31.94
N ASP A 217 8.45 -3.75 -30.66
CA ASP A 217 7.23 -3.27 -30.01
C ASP A 217 7.28 -1.80 -29.58
N ARG A 218 8.39 -1.07 -29.82
CA ARG A 218 8.52 0.34 -29.40
C ARG A 218 7.59 1.29 -30.13
N LYS A 219 7.38 1.10 -31.44
CA LYS A 219 6.47 1.94 -32.23
C LYS A 219 5.03 1.87 -31.70
N PRO A 220 4.42 0.66 -31.56
CA PRO A 220 3.08 0.56 -30.97
C PRO A 220 3.02 1.09 -29.51
N PHE A 221 4.11 1.01 -28.75
CA PHE A 221 4.19 1.61 -27.43
C PHE A 221 4.10 3.13 -27.47
N ILE A 222 4.84 3.80 -28.36
CA ILE A 222 4.82 5.26 -28.52
C ILE A 222 3.41 5.72 -28.90
N TYR A 223 2.73 5.04 -29.82
CA TYR A 223 1.35 5.38 -30.16
C TYR A 223 0.38 5.21 -28.99
N ARG A 224 0.56 4.16 -28.16
CA ARG A 224 -0.25 3.99 -26.94
C ARG A 224 0.03 5.09 -25.91
N LEU A 225 1.28 5.51 -25.76
CA LEU A 225 1.68 6.63 -24.89
C LEU A 225 1.05 7.94 -25.36
N LEU A 226 1.15 8.24 -26.66
CA LEU A 226 0.54 9.43 -27.23
C LEU A 226 -0.99 9.41 -27.07
N ALA A 227 -1.64 8.28 -27.36
CA ALA A 227 -3.08 8.12 -27.15
C ALA A 227 -3.47 8.29 -25.68
N LEU A 228 -2.64 7.78 -24.75
CA LEU A 228 -2.84 7.96 -23.32
C LEU A 228 -2.78 9.46 -22.94
N LEU A 229 -1.76 10.18 -23.39
CA LEU A 229 -1.61 11.61 -23.11
C LEU A 229 -2.75 12.43 -23.71
N VAL A 230 -3.14 12.13 -24.95
CA VAL A 230 -4.26 12.80 -25.63
C VAL A 230 -5.59 12.56 -24.90
N LEU A 231 -5.79 11.40 -24.32
CA LEU A 231 -7.00 11.09 -23.55
C LEU A 231 -6.95 11.66 -22.13
N LEU A 232 -5.78 11.65 -21.48
CA LEU A 232 -5.65 12.10 -20.08
C LEU A 232 -5.86 13.61 -19.93
N ILE A 233 -5.35 14.42 -20.87
CA ILE A 233 -5.46 15.89 -20.77
C ILE A 233 -6.92 16.37 -20.78
N PRO A 234 -7.76 16.05 -21.79
CA PRO A 234 -9.16 16.45 -21.79
C PRO A 234 -9.95 15.79 -20.67
N THR A 235 -9.65 14.52 -20.32
CA THR A 235 -10.31 13.83 -19.21
C THR A 235 -10.00 14.55 -17.88
N TYR A 236 -8.76 14.94 -17.65
CA TYR A 236 -8.37 15.73 -16.48
C TYR A 236 -9.16 17.05 -16.43
N TYR A 237 -9.22 17.80 -17.54
CA TYR A 237 -9.96 19.05 -17.60
C TYR A 237 -11.45 18.88 -17.31
N ILE A 238 -12.08 17.88 -17.92
CA ILE A 238 -13.51 17.58 -17.68
C ILE A 238 -13.74 17.19 -16.22
N ILE A 239 -12.90 16.34 -15.65
CA ILE A 239 -13.05 15.86 -14.28
C ILE A 239 -12.88 17.00 -13.29
N THR A 240 -11.85 17.84 -13.44
CA THR A 240 -11.62 18.97 -12.54
C THR A 240 -12.78 19.96 -12.56
N ARG A 241 -13.42 20.15 -13.72
CA ARG A 241 -14.65 20.94 -13.85
C ARG A 241 -15.85 20.28 -13.16
N LEU A 242 -16.02 18.96 -13.32
CA LEU A 242 -17.14 18.23 -12.74
C LEU A 242 -17.04 18.07 -11.21
N THR A 243 -15.81 18.00 -10.68
CA THR A 243 -15.57 17.81 -9.24
C THR A 243 -15.33 19.11 -8.49
N GLY A 244 -15.22 20.25 -9.16
CA GLY A 244 -14.84 21.53 -8.53
C GLY A 244 -13.36 21.56 -8.06
N SER A 245 -12.56 20.54 -8.37
CA SER A 245 -11.15 20.44 -7.96
C SER A 245 -10.19 21.26 -8.81
N PHE A 246 -10.71 22.23 -9.60
CA PHE A 246 -9.93 23.03 -10.54
C PHE A 246 -8.76 23.78 -9.90
N ASP A 247 -8.92 24.21 -8.65
CA ASP A 247 -7.87 24.91 -7.91
C ASP A 247 -6.73 24.00 -7.42
N LEU A 248 -6.94 22.66 -7.46
CA LEU A 248 -5.91 21.64 -7.16
C LEU A 248 -5.18 21.21 -8.44
N ASN A 249 -4.71 22.17 -9.23
CA ASN A 249 -4.02 21.84 -10.46
C ASN A 249 -2.77 20.98 -10.19
N MET A 250 -2.84 19.70 -10.58
CA MET A 250 -1.76 18.74 -10.36
C MET A 250 -0.46 19.17 -11.05
N PHE A 251 -0.57 19.82 -12.22
CA PHE A 251 0.59 20.30 -12.96
C PHE A 251 1.26 21.48 -12.26
N ASP A 252 0.50 22.42 -11.70
CA ASP A 252 1.04 23.52 -10.89
C ASP A 252 1.70 23.00 -9.62
N ARG A 253 1.11 21.98 -8.99
CA ARG A 253 1.70 21.32 -7.83
C ARG A 253 3.00 20.58 -8.16
N LEU A 254 3.11 19.99 -9.34
CA LEU A 254 4.35 19.37 -9.82
C LEU A 254 5.41 20.40 -10.15
N ALA A 255 5.04 21.51 -10.81
CA ALA A 255 5.93 22.60 -11.14
C ALA A 255 6.54 23.26 -9.88
N LYS A 256 5.73 23.43 -8.84
CA LYS A 256 6.15 24.00 -7.54
C LYS A 256 6.88 23.01 -6.63
N LEU A 257 7.19 21.79 -7.07
CA LEU A 257 7.80 20.75 -6.23
C LEU A 257 9.17 21.15 -5.69
N GLY A 258 9.94 21.93 -6.45
CA GLY A 258 11.24 22.48 -6.03
C GLY A 258 11.13 23.67 -5.07
N GLU A 259 10.07 24.46 -5.20
CA GLU A 259 9.87 25.69 -4.42
C GLU A 259 9.26 25.39 -3.03
N ASP A 260 8.28 24.49 -2.96
CA ASP A 260 7.57 24.17 -1.71
C ASP A 260 8.23 23.06 -0.87
N GLY A 261 9.43 22.62 -1.26
CA GLY A 261 10.17 21.55 -0.56
C GLY A 261 9.36 20.26 -0.45
N GLY A 262 8.50 19.95 -1.45
CA GLY A 262 7.62 18.78 -1.43
C GLY A 262 6.49 18.91 -0.40
N SER A 263 5.89 20.08 -0.24
CA SER A 263 4.89 20.40 0.79
C SER A 263 5.48 20.41 2.21
N GLY A 264 6.66 21.01 2.40
CA GLY A 264 7.37 21.10 3.68
C GLY A 264 8.02 19.80 4.16
N ARG A 265 8.02 18.74 3.33
CA ARG A 265 8.61 17.45 3.71
C ARG A 265 10.12 17.52 3.85
N SER A 266 10.80 18.28 2.99
CA SER A 266 12.26 18.41 3.03
C SER A 266 12.74 18.99 4.37
N GLU A 267 12.02 19.94 4.94
CA GLU A 267 12.34 20.53 6.25
C GLU A 267 12.14 19.51 7.37
N ARG A 268 11.02 18.78 7.35
CA ARG A 268 10.74 17.71 8.31
C ARG A 268 11.81 16.61 8.26
N TRP A 269 12.22 16.20 7.06
CA TRP A 269 13.26 15.19 6.85
C TRP A 269 14.62 15.68 7.37
N LYS A 270 15.01 16.92 7.04
CA LYS A 270 16.25 17.54 7.56
C LYS A 270 16.23 17.59 9.08
N LYS A 271 15.12 18.01 9.68
CA LYS A 271 14.98 18.12 11.14
C LYS A 271 15.15 16.75 11.82
N VAL A 272 14.48 15.69 11.31
CA VAL A 272 14.62 14.33 11.83
C VAL A 272 16.06 13.83 11.69
N LEU A 273 16.65 13.95 10.50
CA LEU A 273 18.03 13.51 10.24
C LEU A 273 19.04 14.25 11.08
N HIS A 274 18.92 15.58 11.19
CA HIS A 274 19.82 16.38 12.01
C HIS A 274 19.76 15.94 13.47
N THR A 275 18.55 15.84 14.03
CA THR A 275 18.38 15.42 15.42
C THR A 275 18.97 14.03 15.65
N MET A 276 18.67 13.05 14.79
CA MET A 276 19.16 11.68 14.97
C MET A 276 20.68 11.54 14.80
N LEU A 277 21.30 12.32 13.92
CA LEU A 277 22.72 12.14 13.60
C LEU A 277 23.66 13.05 14.43
N TYR A 278 23.17 14.22 14.89
CA TYR A 278 24.04 15.22 15.50
C TYR A 278 23.66 15.60 16.94
N ASP A 279 22.36 15.55 17.29
CA ASP A 279 21.88 16.04 18.57
C ASP A 279 21.65 14.94 19.61
N GLN A 280 21.86 13.67 19.24
CA GLN A 280 21.50 12.53 20.08
C GLN A 280 22.70 11.78 20.64
N SER A 281 22.53 11.21 21.83
CA SER A 281 23.41 10.18 22.36
C SER A 281 23.27 8.85 21.63
N MET A 282 24.20 7.93 21.86
CA MET A 282 24.21 6.62 21.19
C MET A 282 22.93 5.78 21.44
N LEU A 283 22.30 5.92 22.60
CA LEU A 283 21.14 5.08 22.95
C LEU A 283 19.92 5.41 22.09
N PRO A 284 19.44 6.66 21.96
CA PRO A 284 18.38 7.02 21.03
C PRO A 284 18.71 6.71 19.56
N LEU A 285 19.98 6.84 19.15
CA LEU A 285 20.40 6.47 17.81
C LEU A 285 20.15 4.97 17.51
N LEU A 286 20.39 4.09 18.49
CA LEU A 286 20.22 2.65 18.33
C LEU A 286 18.78 2.18 18.49
N VAL A 287 18.04 2.69 19.48
CA VAL A 287 16.71 2.19 19.86
C VAL A 287 15.57 3.20 19.66
N GLY A 288 15.88 4.42 19.21
CA GLY A 288 14.91 5.48 18.96
C GLY A 288 14.38 6.15 20.22
N HIS A 289 13.35 6.99 20.02
CA HIS A 289 12.68 7.77 21.07
C HIS A 289 11.35 7.14 21.55
N GLY A 290 10.96 6.01 20.96
CA GLY A 290 9.73 5.30 21.25
C GLY A 290 8.58 5.62 20.28
N TYR A 291 7.56 4.79 20.35
CA TYR A 291 6.39 4.82 19.48
C TYR A 291 5.71 6.20 19.40
N GLY A 292 5.53 6.71 18.19
CA GLY A 292 4.84 7.97 17.90
C GLY A 292 5.62 9.24 18.32
N SER A 293 6.90 9.12 18.66
CA SER A 293 7.74 10.27 19.06
C SER A 293 8.04 11.20 17.90
N ALA A 294 8.22 10.67 16.67
CA ALA A 294 8.44 11.46 15.47
C ALA A 294 7.24 12.39 15.19
N TYR A 295 6.03 11.86 15.31
CA TYR A 295 4.81 12.65 15.13
C TYR A 295 4.74 13.83 16.11
N LYS A 296 5.05 13.60 17.38
CA LYS A 296 5.03 14.65 18.41
C LYS A 296 6.15 15.68 18.18
N PHE A 297 7.35 15.24 17.81
CA PHE A 297 8.51 16.09 17.58
C PHE A 297 8.34 17.03 16.39
N ILE A 298 7.74 16.54 15.31
CA ILE A 298 7.53 17.30 14.07
C ILE A 298 6.22 18.11 14.12
N GLY A 299 5.27 17.75 15.01
CA GLY A 299 3.92 18.29 15.02
C GLY A 299 3.06 17.72 13.88
N GLY A 300 3.31 16.48 13.48
CA GLY A 300 2.63 15.78 12.39
C GLY A 300 3.49 14.66 11.81
N HIS A 301 3.01 13.98 10.79
CA HIS A 301 3.76 12.90 10.16
C HIS A 301 4.97 13.39 9.36
N VAL A 302 6.04 12.59 9.35
CA VAL A 302 7.26 12.84 8.56
C VAL A 302 7.01 12.61 7.07
N HIS A 303 6.00 11.80 6.70
CA HIS A 303 5.71 11.37 5.32
C HIS A 303 6.88 10.61 4.66
N ASN A 304 7.61 9.87 5.45
CA ASN A 304 8.67 8.97 5.04
C ASN A 304 8.85 7.92 6.13
N ASP A 305 8.41 6.70 5.88
CA ASP A 305 8.45 5.62 6.87
C ASP A 305 9.86 5.31 7.35
N PHE A 306 10.88 5.39 6.47
CA PHE A 306 12.26 5.13 6.86
C PHE A 306 12.73 6.10 7.94
N LEU A 307 12.42 7.38 7.79
CA LEU A 307 12.81 8.41 8.75
C LEU A 307 11.96 8.36 10.02
N GLU A 308 10.66 8.06 9.90
CA GLU A 308 9.77 7.93 11.04
C GLU A 308 10.15 6.72 11.89
N PHE A 309 10.42 5.55 11.28
CA PHE A 309 10.93 4.38 11.99
C PHE A 309 12.34 4.60 12.56
N PHE A 310 13.20 5.35 11.88
CA PHE A 310 14.52 5.69 12.40
C PHE A 310 14.41 6.55 13.66
N TYR A 311 13.53 7.54 13.67
CA TYR A 311 13.34 8.39 14.84
C TYR A 311 12.67 7.63 16.00
N ASP A 312 11.60 6.89 15.70
CA ASP A 312 10.81 6.19 16.72
C ASP A 312 11.54 4.98 17.32
N TYR A 313 12.28 4.22 16.50
CA TYR A 313 12.83 2.93 16.90
C TYR A 313 14.33 2.74 16.61
N GLY A 314 15.00 3.77 16.12
CA GLY A 314 16.44 3.79 15.92
C GLY A 314 16.94 2.99 14.73
N PHE A 315 18.26 2.86 14.66
CA PHE A 315 18.97 2.28 13.54
C PHE A 315 18.69 0.78 13.33
N MET A 316 18.42 0.04 14.40
CA MET A 316 18.14 -1.39 14.31
C MET A 316 16.87 -1.68 13.50
N VAL A 317 15.78 -0.94 13.78
CA VAL A 317 14.51 -1.11 13.05
C VAL A 317 14.61 -0.56 11.63
N LEU A 318 15.36 0.52 11.43
CA LEU A 318 15.63 1.01 10.07
C LEU A 318 16.30 -0.06 9.19
N ILE A 319 17.31 -0.77 9.70
CA ILE A 319 17.96 -1.88 8.97
C ILE A 319 16.96 -2.99 8.63
N LEU A 320 16.11 -3.38 9.58
CA LEU A 320 15.09 -4.39 9.33
C LEU A 320 14.08 -3.94 8.27
N TYR A 321 13.69 -2.66 8.29
CA TYR A 321 12.78 -2.10 7.30
C TYR A 321 13.40 -2.05 5.90
N ILE A 322 14.65 -1.63 5.79
CA ILE A 322 15.40 -1.70 4.51
C ILE A 322 15.52 -3.15 4.05
N SER A 323 15.83 -4.08 4.96
CA SER A 323 15.95 -5.51 4.65
C SER A 323 14.65 -6.11 4.10
N LEU A 324 13.48 -5.61 4.54
CA LEU A 324 12.19 -6.00 3.98
C LEU A 324 12.14 -5.66 2.47
N PHE A 325 12.44 -4.42 2.08
CA PHE A 325 12.41 -4.03 0.66
C PHE A 325 13.48 -4.75 -0.16
N VAL A 326 14.68 -4.95 0.40
CA VAL A 326 15.72 -5.74 -0.25
C VAL A 326 15.24 -7.18 -0.50
N SER A 327 14.53 -7.79 0.45
CA SER A 327 13.98 -9.14 0.28
C SER A 327 12.90 -9.20 -0.80
N LEU A 328 12.00 -8.20 -0.85
CA LEU A 328 10.97 -8.07 -1.88
C LEU A 328 11.59 -7.91 -3.27
N ILE A 329 12.58 -7.04 -3.42
CA ILE A 329 13.30 -6.82 -4.69
C ILE A 329 14.03 -8.10 -5.13
N ARG A 330 14.71 -8.80 -4.21
CA ARG A 330 15.39 -10.07 -4.51
C ARG A 330 14.42 -11.14 -5.01
N GLU A 331 13.25 -11.29 -4.36
CA GLU A 331 12.24 -12.24 -4.84
C GLU A 331 11.66 -11.82 -6.20
N CYS A 332 11.42 -10.53 -6.41
CA CYS A 332 11.02 -10.01 -7.71
C CYS A 332 12.01 -10.38 -8.81
N ILE A 333 13.32 -10.18 -8.59
CA ILE A 333 14.37 -10.56 -9.53
C ILE A 333 14.38 -12.08 -9.81
N LYS A 334 14.18 -12.92 -8.78
CA LYS A 334 14.08 -14.37 -8.96
C LYS A 334 12.88 -14.75 -9.82
N MET A 335 11.71 -14.15 -9.57
CA MET A 335 10.51 -14.35 -10.38
C MET A 335 10.73 -13.97 -11.85
N TYR A 336 11.39 -12.84 -12.11
CA TYR A 336 11.75 -12.42 -13.47
C TYR A 336 12.71 -13.40 -14.16
N LYS A 337 13.77 -13.84 -13.47
CA LYS A 337 14.72 -14.81 -14.00
C LYS A 337 14.07 -16.17 -14.31
N ALA A 338 13.13 -16.60 -13.47
CA ALA A 338 12.37 -17.82 -13.67
C ALA A 338 11.22 -17.68 -14.70
N LYS A 339 11.05 -16.51 -15.31
CA LYS A 339 9.94 -16.19 -16.23
C LYS A 339 8.57 -16.49 -15.62
N PHE A 340 8.42 -16.28 -14.30
CA PHE A 340 7.18 -16.52 -13.61
C PHE A 340 6.07 -15.59 -14.13
N THR A 341 4.88 -16.13 -14.35
CA THR A 341 3.78 -15.45 -15.03
C THR A 341 3.40 -14.11 -14.40
N TYR A 342 3.48 -13.99 -13.07
CA TYR A 342 3.07 -12.79 -12.31
C TYR A 342 4.26 -11.96 -11.81
N ALA A 343 5.45 -12.13 -12.36
CA ALA A 343 6.65 -11.39 -11.96
C ALA A 343 6.48 -9.87 -12.11
N ARG A 344 5.82 -9.43 -13.19
CA ARG A 344 5.56 -8.00 -13.44
C ARG A 344 4.58 -7.42 -12.44
N GLU A 345 3.51 -8.13 -12.14
CA GLU A 345 2.50 -7.73 -11.17
C GLU A 345 3.08 -7.67 -9.76
N PHE A 346 3.96 -8.60 -9.39
CA PHE A 346 4.72 -8.51 -8.14
C PHE A 346 5.63 -7.29 -8.12
N GLY A 347 6.34 -7.01 -9.21
CA GLY A 347 7.16 -5.81 -9.36
C GLY A 347 6.36 -4.52 -9.16
N VAL A 348 5.14 -4.44 -9.73
CA VAL A 348 4.24 -3.30 -9.52
C VAL A 348 3.88 -3.14 -8.03
N ALA A 349 3.54 -4.24 -7.33
CA ALA A 349 3.23 -4.20 -5.90
C ALA A 349 4.43 -3.70 -5.07
N VAL A 350 5.65 -4.16 -5.40
CA VAL A 350 6.89 -3.70 -4.75
C VAL A 350 7.11 -2.20 -4.99
N ILE A 351 6.96 -1.73 -6.24
CA ILE A 351 7.15 -0.32 -6.60
C ILE A 351 6.17 0.57 -5.82
N VAL A 352 4.88 0.21 -5.79
CA VAL A 352 3.86 0.95 -5.03
C VAL A 352 4.26 1.02 -3.56
N SER A 353 4.67 -0.11 -2.98
CA SER A 353 5.12 -0.17 -1.58
C SER A 353 6.31 0.74 -1.31
N VAL A 354 7.33 0.75 -2.19
CA VAL A 354 8.51 1.63 -2.06
C VAL A 354 8.11 3.10 -2.14
N PHE A 355 7.29 3.50 -3.11
CA PHE A 355 6.87 4.90 -3.25
C PHE A 355 6.02 5.38 -2.08
N LEU A 356 5.14 4.54 -1.55
CA LEU A 356 4.37 4.87 -0.36
C LEU A 356 5.29 5.02 0.86
N ALA A 357 6.24 4.12 1.06
CA ALA A 357 7.19 4.16 2.17
C ALA A 357 8.11 5.39 2.12
N MET A 358 8.57 5.78 0.93
CA MET A 358 9.49 6.91 0.76
C MET A 358 8.81 8.27 0.81
N PHE A 359 7.59 8.39 0.29
CA PHE A 359 6.97 9.69 0.03
C PHE A 359 5.57 9.86 0.63
N SER A 360 5.09 8.90 1.41
CA SER A 360 3.78 8.97 2.05
C SER A 360 3.76 8.12 3.32
N PHE A 361 2.81 7.19 3.42
CA PHE A 361 2.65 6.23 4.49
C PHE A 361 2.49 4.84 3.88
N TYR A 362 3.25 3.88 4.34
CA TYR A 362 3.08 2.48 3.96
C TYR A 362 2.81 1.62 5.20
N ALA A 363 3.78 1.53 6.11
CA ALA A 363 3.67 0.71 7.31
C ALA A 363 3.18 1.49 8.55
N ILE A 364 3.36 2.81 8.58
CA ILE A 364 2.94 3.67 9.70
C ILE A 364 1.42 3.82 9.72
N ASP A 365 0.79 4.10 8.57
CA ASP A 365 -0.66 3.99 8.44
C ASP A 365 -1.03 2.57 8.01
N CYS A 366 -1.38 1.75 8.99
CA CYS A 366 -1.72 0.34 8.78
C CYS A 366 -2.86 0.13 7.77
N THR A 367 -3.66 1.14 7.46
CA THR A 367 -4.75 1.02 6.49
C THR A 367 -4.26 1.05 5.04
N HIS A 368 -3.29 1.90 4.72
CA HIS A 368 -2.76 2.02 3.37
C HIS A 368 -1.98 0.78 2.91
N ILE A 369 -1.35 0.07 3.84
CA ILE A 369 -0.62 -1.17 3.54
C ILE A 369 -1.54 -2.33 3.11
N THR A 370 -2.85 -2.28 3.41
CA THR A 370 -3.79 -3.39 3.21
C THR A 370 -3.76 -3.93 1.78
N CYS A 371 -3.97 -3.09 0.78
CA CYS A 371 -4.03 -3.52 -0.62
C CYS A 371 -2.71 -4.12 -1.10
N CYS A 372 -1.60 -3.47 -0.75
CA CYS A 372 -0.27 -3.97 -1.09
C CYS A 372 0.01 -5.32 -0.39
N SER A 373 -0.35 -5.47 0.88
CA SER A 373 -0.20 -6.71 1.64
C SER A 373 -1.00 -7.86 1.03
N VAL A 374 -2.23 -7.61 0.61
CA VAL A 374 -3.05 -8.59 -0.12
C VAL A 374 -2.37 -9.01 -1.42
N CYS A 375 -1.96 -8.06 -2.24
CA CYS A 375 -1.31 -8.33 -3.52
C CYS A 375 0.00 -9.12 -3.34
N LEU A 376 0.87 -8.67 -2.45
CA LEU A 376 2.14 -9.34 -2.17
C LEU A 376 1.93 -10.75 -1.62
N GLY A 377 0.97 -10.93 -0.69
CA GLY A 377 0.66 -12.23 -0.10
C GLY A 377 0.15 -13.23 -1.14
N LEU A 378 -0.83 -12.84 -1.95
CA LEU A 378 -1.43 -13.69 -2.98
C LEU A 378 -0.42 -14.08 -4.07
N ILE A 379 0.35 -13.11 -4.60
CA ILE A 379 1.32 -13.40 -5.67
C ILE A 379 2.48 -14.24 -5.13
N LEU A 380 2.92 -14.00 -3.90
CA LEU A 380 3.97 -14.82 -3.27
C LEU A 380 3.49 -16.27 -3.02
N ALA A 381 2.20 -16.48 -2.74
CA ALA A 381 1.62 -17.81 -2.64
C ALA A 381 1.66 -18.57 -3.97
N GLU A 382 1.35 -17.89 -5.08
CA GLU A 382 1.48 -18.48 -6.42
C GLU A 382 2.96 -18.79 -6.76
N TRP A 383 3.88 -17.92 -6.35
CA TRP A 383 5.31 -18.16 -6.50
C TRP A 383 5.77 -19.39 -5.72
N TYR A 384 5.31 -19.53 -4.48
CA TYR A 384 5.57 -20.73 -3.67
C TYR A 384 5.08 -22.00 -4.36
N LYS A 385 3.85 -21.99 -4.90
CA LYS A 385 3.30 -23.13 -5.66
C LYS A 385 4.14 -23.44 -6.89
N TYR A 386 4.51 -22.42 -7.66
CA TYR A 386 5.37 -22.58 -8.84
C TYR A 386 6.71 -23.25 -8.48
N GLN A 387 7.38 -22.78 -7.41
CA GLN A 387 8.67 -23.36 -6.98
C GLN A 387 8.56 -24.81 -6.53
N ASN A 388 7.41 -25.23 -6.02
CA ASN A 388 7.17 -26.60 -5.52
C ASN A 388 6.45 -27.50 -6.53
N GLY A 389 6.27 -27.06 -7.78
CA GLY A 389 5.61 -27.85 -8.82
C GLY A 389 4.12 -28.14 -8.51
N ILE A 390 3.47 -27.31 -7.67
CA ILE A 390 2.07 -27.46 -7.31
C ILE A 390 1.23 -26.74 -8.39
N THR A 391 0.78 -27.49 -9.37
CA THR A 391 -0.17 -27.00 -10.37
C THR A 391 -1.60 -27.19 -9.87
N HIS A 392 -2.46 -26.20 -10.11
CA HIS A 392 -3.91 -26.38 -10.02
C HIS A 392 -4.37 -26.89 -11.40
N GLU A 393 -4.74 -28.16 -11.47
CA GLU A 393 -5.53 -28.69 -12.57
C GLU A 393 -6.92 -28.07 -12.60
#